data_8aa28e6ae9ccbc69d7b1541569c9ee13
#
_entry.id   8aa28e6ae9ccbc69d7b1541569c9ee13
#
_cell.length_a   1.000
_cell.length_b   1.000
_cell.length_c   1.000
_cell.angle_alpha   90.00
_cell.angle_beta   90.00
_cell.angle_gamma   90.00
#
_symmetry.space_group_name_H-M   'P 1'
#
loop_
_entity.id
_entity.type
_entity.pdbx_description
1 polymer ?
#
loop_
_entity_poly.entity_id
_entity_poly.type
_entity_poly.pdbx_seq_one_letter_code
_entity_poly.pdbx_strand_id
1 'polypeptide(L)'
;MKKFILLLLLIVGSFQGFSQTPGISYQAVILNPNVKELPGVNAQTNILTNSKVVVQFTISDEFNSPEYQEYHQTSTDAYGMINLLIGHGTSTNSDDFEDIVWNGLSKKLKIDIDFTG
;
A
#
# COMPACT_ATOMS: atom_id res chain seq x y z
N MET A 1 -5.95 28.72 -38.09
CA MET A 1 -5.27 27.39 -38.14
C MET A 1 -4.16 27.26 -37.12
N LYS A 2 -3.30 28.26 -36.95
CA LYS A 2 -2.23 28.17 -35.95
C LYS A 2 -2.73 28.01 -34.51
N LYS A 3 -3.90 28.57 -34.19
CA LYS A 3 -4.49 28.47 -32.86
C LYS A 3 -4.99 27.06 -32.54
N PHE A 4 -5.45 26.31 -33.54
CA PHE A 4 -5.90 24.93 -33.34
C PHE A 4 -4.74 23.98 -33.06
N ILE A 5 -3.62 24.18 -33.73
CA ILE A 5 -2.42 23.37 -33.52
C ILE A 5 -1.86 23.62 -32.13
N LEU A 6 -1.89 24.85 -31.66
CA LEU A 6 -1.43 25.19 -30.31
C LEU A 6 -2.30 24.57 -29.21
N LEU A 7 -3.63 24.54 -29.42
CA LEU A 7 -4.56 23.92 -28.49
C LEU A 7 -4.35 22.41 -28.41
N LEU A 8 -4.10 21.77 -29.56
CA LEU A 8 -3.84 20.35 -29.63
C LEU A 8 -2.54 19.99 -28.89
N LEU A 9 -1.51 20.78 -29.03
CA LEU A 9 -0.25 20.61 -28.33
C LEU A 9 -0.43 20.76 -26.81
N LEU A 10 -1.27 21.67 -26.36
CA LEU A 10 -1.58 21.86 -24.93
C LEU A 10 -2.29 20.63 -24.35
N ILE A 11 -3.21 20.02 -25.10
CA ILE A 11 -3.91 18.80 -24.68
C ILE A 11 -2.94 17.63 -24.55
N VAL A 12 -2.06 17.44 -25.50
CA VAL A 12 -1.04 16.38 -25.46
C VAL A 12 -0.08 16.60 -24.29
N GLY A 13 0.31 17.85 -24.05
CA GLY A 13 1.15 18.18 -22.91
C GLY A 13 0.48 17.89 -21.56
N SER A 14 -0.84 18.09 -21.46
CA SER A 14 -1.59 17.80 -20.25
C SER A 14 -1.62 16.31 -19.93
N PHE A 15 -1.72 15.45 -20.94
CA PHE A 15 -1.68 14.00 -20.74
C PHE A 15 -0.32 13.52 -20.23
N GLN A 16 0.76 14.15 -20.62
CA GLN A 16 2.09 13.79 -20.14
C GLN A 16 2.32 14.22 -18.67
N GLY A 17 1.59 15.22 -18.20
CA GLY A 17 1.67 15.67 -16.81
C GLY A 17 1.01 14.72 -15.82
N PHE A 18 0.27 13.73 -16.26
CA PHE A 18 -0.42 12.75 -15.42
C PHE A 18 0.32 11.42 -15.31
N SER A 19 1.63 11.41 -15.43
CA SER A 19 2.37 10.19 -15.13
C SER A 19 2.22 9.89 -13.65
N GLN A 20 1.33 8.95 -13.33
CA GLN A 20 1.11 8.53 -11.95
C GLN A 20 2.33 7.77 -11.45
N THR A 21 2.74 8.10 -10.24
CA THR A 21 3.74 7.30 -9.53
C THR A 21 3.16 5.89 -9.35
N PRO A 22 3.85 4.84 -9.82
CA PRO A 22 3.31 3.49 -9.70
C PRO A 22 3.14 3.12 -8.23
N GLY A 23 2.01 2.50 -7.91
CA GLY A 23 1.72 2.08 -6.55
C GLY A 23 0.28 1.65 -6.38
N ILE A 24 0.02 0.95 -5.29
CA ILE A 24 -1.30 0.49 -4.92
C ILE A 24 -1.66 1.10 -3.57
N SER A 25 -2.76 1.85 -3.50
CA SER A 25 -3.23 2.42 -2.24
C SER A 25 -3.75 1.33 -1.32
N TYR A 26 -3.31 1.38 -0.06
CA TYR A 26 -3.74 0.45 0.96
C TYR A 26 -4.15 1.21 2.22
N GLN A 27 -5.36 0.94 2.71
CA GLN A 27 -5.88 1.51 3.96
C GLN A 27 -6.43 0.39 4.82
N ALA A 28 -6.18 0.47 6.13
CA ALA A 28 -6.67 -0.52 7.06
C ALA A 28 -6.82 0.09 8.46
N VAL A 29 -7.73 -0.48 9.24
CA VAL A 29 -7.83 -0.25 10.67
C VAL A 29 -7.13 -1.40 11.37
N ILE A 30 -6.19 -1.08 12.25
CA ILE A 30 -5.41 -2.09 12.96
C ILE A 30 -6.03 -2.31 14.32
N LEU A 31 -6.29 -3.57 14.64
CA LEU A 31 -6.78 -3.95 15.94
C LEU A 31 -5.61 -4.29 16.86
N ASN A 32 -5.79 -4.01 18.14
CA ASN A 32 -4.77 -4.31 19.16
C ASN A 32 -4.75 -5.83 19.40
N PRO A 33 -3.66 -6.52 19.09
CA PRO A 33 -3.59 -7.97 19.25
C PRO A 33 -3.51 -8.42 20.71
N ASN A 34 -3.20 -7.51 21.63
CA ASN A 34 -2.99 -7.83 23.06
C ASN A 34 -4.25 -7.65 23.91
N VAL A 35 -5.34 -7.15 23.31
CA VAL A 35 -6.59 -6.97 24.03
C VAL A 35 -7.42 -8.24 23.92
N LYS A 36 -7.66 -8.88 25.07
CA LYS A 36 -8.54 -10.03 25.13
C LYS A 36 -9.99 -9.58 25.04
N GLU A 37 -10.77 -10.24 24.21
CA GLU A 37 -12.20 -10.02 24.20
C GLU A 37 -12.81 -10.53 25.47
N LEU A 38 -13.32 -9.62 26.28
CA LEU A 38 -14.12 -9.97 27.45
C LEU A 38 -15.58 -9.98 27.06
N PRO A 39 -16.39 -10.88 27.66
CA PRO A 39 -17.84 -10.88 27.41
C PRO A 39 -18.44 -9.49 27.69
N GLY A 40 -19.17 -8.94 26.72
CA GLY A 40 -19.78 -7.63 26.84
C GLY A 40 -18.93 -6.47 26.36
N VAL A 41 -17.69 -6.70 25.94
CA VAL A 41 -16.83 -5.65 25.39
C VAL A 41 -16.98 -5.64 23.87
N ASN A 42 -17.28 -4.46 23.32
CA ASN A 42 -17.44 -4.30 21.88
C ASN A 42 -16.08 -4.35 21.20
N ALA A 43 -15.94 -5.14 20.11
CA ALA A 43 -14.71 -5.28 19.35
C ALA A 43 -14.19 -3.94 18.82
N GLN A 44 -15.05 -2.95 18.64
CA GLN A 44 -14.66 -1.61 18.18
C GLN A 44 -13.78 -0.85 19.18
N THR A 45 -13.72 -1.27 20.44
CA THR A 45 -12.87 -0.64 21.45
C THR A 45 -11.43 -1.14 21.41
N ASN A 46 -11.13 -2.13 20.57
CA ASN A 46 -9.81 -2.77 20.51
C ASN A 46 -8.94 -2.21 19.38
N ILE A 47 -9.20 -0.99 18.96
CA ILE A 47 -8.44 -0.33 17.91
C ILE A 47 -7.05 0.03 18.45
N LEU A 48 -6.02 -0.25 17.67
CA LEU A 48 -4.66 0.15 18.01
C LEU A 48 -4.43 1.60 17.60
N THR A 49 -4.49 2.52 18.58
CA THR A 49 -4.38 3.96 18.31
C THR A 49 -2.96 4.46 18.56
N ASN A 50 -2.52 5.41 17.72
CA ASN A 50 -1.28 6.18 17.89
C ASN A 50 -0.05 5.30 18.21
N SER A 51 0.07 4.17 17.54
CA SER A 51 1.09 3.15 17.80
C SER A 51 1.95 2.89 16.58
N LYS A 52 3.23 2.66 16.81
CA LYS A 52 4.18 2.33 15.76
C LYS A 52 3.98 0.89 15.31
N VAL A 53 3.96 0.69 14.00
CA VAL A 53 3.84 -0.63 13.38
C VAL A 53 4.78 -0.71 12.19
N VAL A 54 5.21 -1.93 11.87
CA VAL A 54 5.91 -2.22 10.62
C VAL A 54 4.99 -3.09 9.79
N VAL A 55 4.70 -2.66 8.57
CA VAL A 55 3.82 -3.37 7.65
C VAL A 55 4.67 -3.88 6.50
N GLN A 56 4.60 -5.18 6.25
CA GLN A 56 5.33 -5.83 5.18
C GLN A 56 4.35 -6.36 4.14
N PHE A 57 4.58 -5.97 2.89
CA PHE A 57 3.79 -6.43 1.76
C PHE A 57 4.63 -7.39 0.93
N THR A 58 4.05 -8.54 0.61
CA THR A 58 4.68 -9.53 -0.27
C THR A 58 3.74 -9.79 -1.44
N ILE A 59 4.23 -9.57 -2.66
CA ILE A 59 3.50 -9.86 -3.88
C ILE A 59 4.07 -11.16 -4.46
N SER A 60 3.20 -12.14 -4.62
CA SER A 60 3.57 -13.45 -5.13
C SER A 60 2.84 -13.76 -6.43
N ASP A 61 3.39 -14.63 -7.24
CA ASP A 61 2.76 -15.11 -8.46
C ASP A 61 1.67 -16.15 -8.16
N GLU A 62 1.07 -16.72 -9.20
CA GLU A 62 0.00 -17.70 -9.09
C GLU A 62 0.45 -19.01 -8.40
N PHE A 63 1.76 -19.25 -8.34
CA PHE A 63 2.35 -20.44 -7.71
C PHE A 63 2.88 -20.16 -6.30
N ASN A 64 2.51 -19.00 -5.71
CA ASN A 64 2.99 -18.56 -4.40
C ASN A 64 4.49 -18.26 -4.33
N SER A 65 5.11 -18.00 -5.47
CA SER A 65 6.52 -17.60 -5.53
C SER A 65 6.61 -16.09 -5.34
N PRO A 66 7.34 -15.59 -4.32
CA PRO A 66 7.45 -14.16 -4.10
C PRO A 66 8.17 -13.45 -5.25
N GLU A 67 7.54 -12.41 -5.78
CA GLU A 67 8.12 -11.56 -6.83
C GLU A 67 8.67 -10.27 -6.27
N TYR A 68 8.05 -9.75 -5.22
CA TYR A 68 8.41 -8.45 -4.65
C TYR A 68 8.01 -8.38 -3.19
N GLN A 69 8.84 -7.74 -2.38
CA GLN A 69 8.57 -7.57 -0.96
C GLN A 69 9.09 -6.21 -0.49
N GLU A 70 8.27 -5.50 0.26
CA GLU A 70 8.64 -4.22 0.84
C GLU A 70 8.09 -4.10 2.25
N TYR A 71 8.67 -3.21 3.05
CA TYR A 71 8.13 -2.88 4.35
C TYR A 71 7.97 -1.37 4.52
N HIS A 72 7.04 -1.00 5.39
CA HIS A 72 6.77 0.38 5.78
C HIS A 72 6.82 0.50 7.29
N GLN A 73 7.59 1.46 7.78
CA GLN A 73 7.54 1.87 9.17
C GLN A 73 6.54 3.02 9.27
N THR A 74 5.47 2.82 10.01
CA THR A 74 4.40 3.80 10.11
C THR A 74 3.79 3.80 11.51
N SER A 75 2.79 4.64 11.71
CA SER A 75 2.04 4.70 12.97
C SER A 75 0.56 4.74 12.66
N THR A 76 -0.24 4.09 13.51
CA THR A 76 -1.68 4.24 13.43
C THR A 76 -2.09 5.63 13.94
N ASP A 77 -3.20 6.14 13.42
CA ASP A 77 -3.75 7.41 13.90
C ASP A 77 -4.68 7.21 15.12
N ALA A 78 -5.42 8.25 15.49
CA ALA A 78 -6.35 8.18 16.62
C ALA A 78 -7.51 7.21 16.39
N TYR A 79 -7.74 6.80 15.16
CA TYR A 79 -8.79 5.83 14.79
C TYR A 79 -8.21 4.46 14.45
N GLY A 80 -6.92 4.26 14.70
CA GLY A 80 -6.27 2.99 14.40
C GLY A 80 -5.99 2.77 12.92
N MET A 81 -6.09 3.81 12.10
CA MET A 81 -5.94 3.68 10.65
C MET A 81 -4.49 3.84 10.22
N ILE A 82 -4.12 3.06 9.21
CA ILE A 82 -2.91 3.28 8.42
C ILE A 82 -3.31 3.53 6.98
N ASN A 83 -2.50 4.32 6.29
CA ASN A 83 -2.69 4.66 4.88
C ASN A 83 -1.32 4.60 4.21
N LEU A 84 -1.13 3.62 3.35
CA LEU A 84 0.16 3.33 2.73
C LEU A 84 0.01 3.21 1.23
N LEU A 85 1.11 3.49 0.53
CA LEU A 85 1.20 3.27 -0.91
C LEU A 85 2.17 2.13 -1.17
N ILE A 86 1.65 0.97 -1.59
CA ILE A 86 2.47 -0.19 -1.95
C ILE A 86 3.27 0.16 -3.20
N GLY A 87 4.56 -0.08 -3.16
CA GLY A 87 5.49 0.34 -4.19
C GLY A 87 6.40 1.48 -3.74
N HIS A 88 6.06 2.13 -2.63
CA HIS A 88 6.83 3.25 -2.07
C HIS A 88 7.49 2.92 -0.74
N GLY A 89 7.46 1.66 -0.33
CA GLY A 89 8.17 1.21 0.85
C GLY A 89 9.62 0.91 0.58
N THR A 90 10.28 0.30 1.57
CA THR A 90 11.67 -0.14 1.45
C THR A 90 11.69 -1.60 0.98
N SER A 91 12.28 -1.84 -0.17
CA SER A 91 12.43 -3.20 -0.70
C SER A 91 13.39 -4.01 0.17
N THR A 92 13.03 -5.26 0.45
CA THR A 92 13.84 -6.14 1.29
C THR A 92 14.96 -6.85 0.52
N ASN A 93 14.85 -6.93 -0.81
CA ASN A 93 15.78 -7.71 -1.63
C ASN A 93 16.27 -6.95 -2.87
N SER A 94 16.21 -5.63 -2.85
CA SER A 94 16.66 -4.77 -3.96
C SER A 94 15.85 -4.89 -5.25
N ASP A 95 14.73 -5.62 -5.23
CA ASP A 95 13.82 -5.65 -6.37
C ASP A 95 12.99 -4.36 -6.40
N ASP A 96 12.67 -3.90 -7.60
CA ASP A 96 11.85 -2.72 -7.79
C ASP A 96 10.41 -3.10 -8.06
N PHE A 97 9.49 -2.35 -7.47
CA PHE A 97 8.06 -2.55 -7.71
C PHE A 97 7.72 -2.44 -9.21
N GLU A 98 8.43 -1.57 -9.92
CA GLU A 98 8.21 -1.36 -11.35
C GLU A 98 8.59 -2.58 -12.20
N ASP A 99 9.42 -3.48 -11.67
CA ASP A 99 9.85 -4.68 -12.37
C ASP A 99 8.83 -5.82 -12.29
N ILE A 100 7.76 -5.65 -11.53
CA ILE A 100 6.70 -6.65 -11.46
C ILE A 100 5.98 -6.71 -12.81
N VAL A 101 5.87 -7.90 -13.36
CA VAL A 101 5.19 -8.11 -14.65
C VAL A 101 3.71 -8.32 -14.40
N TRP A 102 2.91 -7.34 -14.76
CA TRP A 102 1.44 -7.41 -14.64
C TRP A 102 0.88 -7.96 -15.96
N ASN A 103 0.87 -9.29 -16.09
CA ASN A 103 0.54 -9.98 -17.33
C ASN A 103 -0.88 -10.55 -17.36
N GLY A 104 -1.74 -10.11 -16.46
CA GLY A 104 -3.11 -10.59 -16.37
C GLY A 104 -3.27 -11.90 -15.61
N LEU A 105 -2.20 -12.52 -15.18
CA LEU A 105 -2.26 -13.71 -14.33
C LEU A 105 -2.52 -13.30 -12.88
N SER A 106 -3.08 -14.23 -12.11
CA SER A 106 -3.40 -13.98 -10.70
C SER A 106 -2.14 -13.75 -9.89
N LYS A 107 -2.17 -12.70 -9.06
CA LYS A 107 -1.12 -12.43 -8.07
C LYS A 107 -1.74 -12.38 -6.68
N LYS A 108 -0.93 -12.71 -5.69
CA LYS A 108 -1.36 -12.71 -4.30
C LYS A 108 -0.63 -11.62 -3.54
N LEU A 109 -1.37 -10.90 -2.70
CA LEU A 109 -0.81 -9.92 -1.79
C LEU A 109 -0.90 -10.47 -0.37
N LYS A 110 0.25 -10.63 0.27
CA LYS A 110 0.34 -11.00 1.67
C LYS A 110 0.73 -9.77 2.48
N ILE A 111 0.05 -9.58 3.60
CA ILE A 111 0.26 -8.44 4.48
C ILE A 111 0.63 -8.97 5.87
N ASP A 112 1.83 -8.63 6.33
CA ASP A 112 2.31 -8.96 7.66
C ASP A 112 2.47 -7.67 8.46
N ILE A 113 1.96 -7.66 9.69
CA ILE A 113 2.04 -6.49 10.55
C ILE A 113 2.81 -6.87 11.82
N ASP A 114 3.88 -6.12 12.08
CA ASP A 114 4.69 -6.27 13.28
C ASP A 114 4.41 -5.10 14.22
N PHE A 115 4.05 -5.44 15.43
CA PHE A 115 3.68 -4.48 16.47
C PHE A 115 4.91 -4.22 17.35
N THR A 116 5.69 -3.22 16.96
CA THR A 116 6.94 -2.89 17.64
C THR A 116 6.77 -1.90 18.78
N GLY A 117 5.54 -1.60 19.10
CA GLY A 117 5.20 -0.55 20.06
C GLY A 117 5.49 -0.79 21.49
#